data_3e46695b13671529122705c2f178427a
#
_entry.id   3e46695b13671529122705c2f178427a
#
_cell.length_a   1.000
_cell.length_b   1.000
_cell.length_c   1.000
_cell.angle_alpha   90.00
_cell.angle_beta   90.00
_cell.angle_gamma   90.00
#
_symmetry.space_group_name_H-M   'P 1'
#
loop_
_entity.id
_entity.type
_entity.pdbx_description
1 polymer ?
#
loop_
_entity_poly.entity_id
_entity_poly.type
_entity_poly.pdbx_seq_one_letter_code
_entity_poly.pdbx_strand_id
1 'polypeptide(L)'
;GHTQSVCTQGHALQAWDEYQKFVQDPGPVVIGAVQGASCYGPAYETAMIVDTDLRRRKIRDRVPMTYITAEPYIGHMGLGGVGDSKGLMESVLRQRHINWITNAKVVGVEDGVMTVAEHADDGSVKKEHKLPFKYSMFIPALNGVDEVASVPELCYPRGFVIID
;
A
#
# COMPACT_ATOMS: atom_id res chain seq x y z
N GLY A 1 7.39 5.65 13.90
CA GLY A 1 7.23 4.41 13.13
C GLY A 1 8.09 4.41 11.89
N HIS A 2 8.29 3.25 11.30
CA HIS A 2 9.18 3.08 10.14
C HIS A 2 8.46 3.23 8.79
N THR A 3 7.14 3.44 8.79
CA THR A 3 6.33 3.62 7.57
C THR A 3 5.35 4.77 7.74
N GLN A 4 5.04 5.43 6.64
CA GLN A 4 4.18 6.60 6.58
C GLN A 4 2.73 6.19 6.21
N SER A 5 1.80 7.11 6.41
CA SER A 5 0.41 7.02 5.99
C SER A 5 -0.05 8.38 5.47
N VAL A 6 -1.11 8.40 4.67
CA VAL A 6 -1.71 9.65 4.13
C VAL A 6 -3.19 9.77 4.48
N CYS A 7 -3.66 8.99 5.45
CA CYS A 7 -5.09 8.91 5.79
C CYS A 7 -5.62 10.11 6.59
N THR A 8 -4.75 10.92 7.18
CA THR A 8 -5.11 12.17 7.89
C THR A 8 -4.20 13.30 7.44
N GLN A 9 -4.62 14.54 7.67
CA GLN A 9 -3.80 15.72 7.36
C GLN A 9 -2.43 15.67 8.06
N GLY A 10 -2.41 15.31 9.35
CA GLY A 10 -1.16 15.20 10.12
C GLY A 10 -0.23 14.13 9.56
N HIS A 11 -0.77 12.96 9.20
CA HIS A 11 0.01 11.89 8.57
C HIS A 11 0.54 12.31 7.19
N ALA A 12 -0.26 13.00 6.39
CA ALA A 12 0.17 13.46 5.07
C ALA A 12 1.32 14.49 5.16
N LEU A 13 1.25 15.42 6.12
CA LEU A 13 2.33 16.37 6.37
C LEU A 13 3.61 15.66 6.81
N GLN A 14 3.52 14.72 7.74
CA GLN A 14 4.67 13.92 8.17
C GLN A 14 5.24 13.09 7.01
N ALA A 15 4.39 12.45 6.21
CA ALA A 15 4.81 11.69 5.04
C ALA A 15 5.54 12.57 4.02
N TRP A 16 5.09 13.81 3.84
CA TRP A 16 5.75 14.79 2.99
C TRP A 16 7.14 15.16 3.52
N ASP A 17 7.27 15.45 4.81
CA ASP A 17 8.56 15.81 5.42
C ASP A 17 9.57 14.66 5.30
N GLU A 18 9.13 13.42 5.55
CA GLU A 18 9.98 12.24 5.37
C GLU A 18 10.32 12.00 3.89
N TYR A 19 9.40 12.28 2.96
CA TYR A 19 9.68 12.21 1.54
C TYR A 19 10.72 13.25 1.10
N GLN A 20 10.70 14.48 1.65
CA GLN A 20 11.72 15.50 1.37
C GLN A 20 13.12 15.08 1.84
N LYS A 21 13.22 14.39 2.98
CA LYS A 21 14.49 13.79 3.43
C LYS A 21 14.94 12.66 2.51
N PHE A 22 14.01 11.76 2.17
CA PHE A 22 14.26 10.62 1.30
C PHE A 22 14.84 11.04 -0.07
N VAL A 23 14.34 12.08 -0.70
CA VAL A 23 14.84 12.51 -2.03
C VAL A 23 16.25 13.09 -2.00
N GLN A 24 16.80 13.45 -0.83
CA GLN A 24 18.19 13.86 -0.67
C GLN A 24 19.16 12.66 -0.65
N ASP A 25 18.70 11.51 -0.12
CA ASP A 25 19.46 10.26 -0.10
C ASP A 25 18.54 9.10 -0.55
N PRO A 26 18.22 9.05 -1.86
CA PRO A 26 17.24 8.10 -2.38
C PRO A 26 17.73 6.64 -2.36
N GLY A 27 16.79 5.73 -2.19
CA GLY A 27 17.00 4.29 -2.18
C GLY A 27 15.69 3.54 -2.43
N PRO A 28 15.57 2.26 -2.05
CA PRO A 28 14.37 1.48 -2.30
C PRO A 28 13.12 2.08 -1.64
N VAL A 29 11.99 1.98 -2.35
CA VAL A 29 10.67 2.43 -1.89
C VAL A 29 9.69 1.27 -1.87
N VAL A 30 8.95 1.15 -0.77
CA VAL A 30 7.84 0.19 -0.63
C VAL A 30 6.56 0.95 -0.33
N ILE A 31 5.56 0.82 -1.21
CA ILE A 31 4.24 1.46 -1.10
C ILE A 31 3.16 0.40 -1.20
N GLY A 32 2.07 0.56 -0.48
CA GLY A 32 0.98 -0.40 -0.62
C GLY A 32 -0.18 -0.23 0.34
N ALA A 33 -0.95 -1.30 0.46
CA ALA A 33 -2.07 -1.40 1.38
C ALA A 33 -1.95 -2.69 2.19
N VAL A 34 -2.04 -2.57 3.51
CA VAL A 34 -1.92 -3.73 4.39
C VAL A 34 -3.19 -4.60 4.37
N GLN A 35 -3.07 -5.80 4.91
CA GLN A 35 -4.24 -6.66 5.16
C GLN A 35 -5.29 -5.92 6.01
N GLY A 36 -6.54 -6.03 5.59
CA GLY A 36 -7.66 -5.34 6.23
C GLY A 36 -7.83 -3.86 5.84
N ALA A 37 -7.02 -3.33 4.92
CA ALA A 37 -7.33 -2.08 4.25
C ALA A 37 -8.64 -2.21 3.47
N SER A 38 -9.49 -1.18 3.52
CA SER A 38 -10.75 -1.11 2.77
C SER A 38 -10.73 -0.09 1.63
N CYS A 39 -9.59 0.60 1.42
CA CYS A 39 -9.43 1.58 0.35
C CYS A 39 -8.03 1.42 -0.27
N TYR A 40 -7.96 0.90 -1.49
CA TYR A 40 -6.70 0.62 -2.19
C TYR A 40 -6.26 1.76 -3.11
N GLY A 41 -7.19 2.58 -3.59
CA GLY A 41 -6.93 3.69 -4.52
C GLY A 41 -5.77 4.59 -4.13
N PRO A 42 -5.74 5.15 -2.91
CA PRO A 42 -4.67 6.05 -2.49
C PRO A 42 -3.26 5.44 -2.49
N ALA A 43 -3.15 4.11 -2.32
CA ALA A 43 -1.85 3.42 -2.42
C ALA A 43 -1.34 3.41 -3.86
N TYR A 44 -2.21 3.07 -4.84
CA TYR A 44 -1.88 3.16 -6.26
C TYR A 44 -1.52 4.58 -6.68
N GLU A 45 -2.34 5.56 -6.28
CA GLU A 45 -2.09 6.98 -6.57
C GLU A 45 -0.74 7.42 -6.03
N THR A 46 -0.41 7.10 -4.78
CA THR A 46 0.87 7.45 -4.18
C THR A 46 2.03 6.82 -4.94
N ALA A 47 1.93 5.56 -5.33
CA ALA A 47 2.98 4.90 -6.12
C ALA A 47 3.22 5.62 -7.46
N MET A 48 2.15 6.04 -8.14
CA MET A 48 2.24 6.78 -9.41
C MET A 48 2.77 8.20 -9.24
N ILE A 49 2.36 8.91 -8.17
CA ILE A 49 2.84 10.26 -7.84
C ILE A 49 4.33 10.23 -7.51
N VAL A 50 4.76 9.29 -6.67
CA VAL A 50 6.17 9.12 -6.29
C VAL A 50 7.01 8.79 -7.52
N ASP A 51 6.62 7.82 -8.35
CA ASP A 51 7.32 7.50 -9.60
C ASP A 51 7.46 8.73 -10.50
N THR A 52 6.39 9.51 -10.65
CA THR A 52 6.37 10.70 -11.49
C THR A 52 7.30 11.80 -10.96
N ASP A 53 7.29 12.05 -9.65
CA ASP A 53 8.18 13.05 -9.02
C ASP A 53 9.65 12.63 -9.11
N LEU A 54 9.96 11.37 -8.85
CA LEU A 54 11.31 10.82 -8.98
C LEU A 54 11.85 10.95 -10.42
N ARG A 55 10.99 10.76 -11.44
CA ARG A 55 11.35 11.00 -12.85
C ARG A 55 11.62 12.48 -13.13
N ARG A 56 10.78 13.39 -12.63
CA ARG A 56 10.97 14.83 -12.75
C ARG A 56 12.28 15.28 -12.10
N ARG A 57 12.64 14.68 -10.96
CA ARG A 57 13.92 14.92 -10.26
C ARG A 57 15.11 14.22 -10.91
N LYS A 58 14.91 13.36 -11.91
CA LYS A 58 15.96 12.57 -12.59
C LYS A 58 16.72 11.62 -11.64
N ILE A 59 16.03 11.09 -10.63
CA ILE A 59 16.61 10.15 -9.65
C ILE A 59 15.89 8.80 -9.65
N ARG A 60 14.88 8.60 -10.52
CA ARG A 60 14.07 7.38 -10.57
C ARG A 60 14.88 6.09 -10.71
N ASP A 61 15.95 6.14 -11.48
CA ASP A 61 16.81 4.96 -11.75
C ASP A 61 17.58 4.48 -10.51
N ARG A 62 17.70 5.33 -9.49
CA ARG A 62 18.32 5.01 -8.19
C ARG A 62 17.33 4.45 -7.18
N VAL A 63 16.05 4.36 -7.53
CA VAL A 63 14.95 4.02 -6.62
C VAL A 63 14.21 2.79 -7.11
N PRO A 64 14.62 1.58 -6.72
CA PRO A 64 13.77 0.39 -6.88
C PRO A 64 12.44 0.60 -6.16
N MET A 65 11.32 0.36 -6.85
CA MET A 65 9.98 0.52 -6.27
C MET A 65 9.26 -0.82 -6.24
N THR A 66 8.62 -1.11 -5.11
CA THR A 66 7.77 -2.30 -4.94
C THR A 66 6.42 -1.89 -4.37
N TYR A 67 5.35 -2.32 -5.04
CA TYR A 67 3.98 -2.18 -4.58
C TYR A 67 3.53 -3.46 -3.88
N ILE A 68 2.95 -3.34 -2.69
CA ILE A 68 2.49 -4.48 -1.89
C ILE A 68 1.00 -4.33 -1.62
N THR A 69 0.24 -5.40 -1.83
CA THR A 69 -1.19 -5.37 -1.55
C THR A 69 -1.71 -6.70 -1.04
N ALA A 70 -2.67 -6.62 -0.13
CA ALA A 70 -3.44 -7.79 0.32
C ALA A 70 -4.47 -8.25 -0.73
N GLU A 71 -4.64 -7.51 -1.82
CA GLU A 71 -5.52 -7.90 -2.93
C GLU A 71 -5.04 -9.21 -3.58
N PRO A 72 -5.95 -10.05 -4.09
CA PRO A 72 -5.56 -11.30 -4.76
C PRO A 72 -4.84 -11.06 -6.10
N TYR A 73 -5.07 -9.90 -6.72
CA TYR A 73 -4.40 -9.44 -7.95
C TYR A 73 -4.43 -7.92 -8.04
N ILE A 74 -3.52 -7.35 -8.80
CA ILE A 74 -3.44 -5.90 -9.06
C ILE A 74 -4.73 -5.41 -9.75
N GLY A 75 -5.30 -4.33 -9.22
CA GLY A 75 -6.52 -3.74 -9.76
C GLY A 75 -7.82 -4.40 -9.30
N HIS A 76 -7.76 -5.30 -8.30
CA HIS A 76 -8.95 -5.87 -7.67
C HIS A 76 -9.77 -4.78 -6.93
N MET A 77 -9.10 -3.80 -6.32
CA MET A 77 -9.66 -2.60 -5.67
C MET A 77 -10.67 -2.90 -4.54
N GLY A 78 -10.70 -4.14 -4.02
CA GLY A 78 -11.70 -4.60 -3.05
C GLY A 78 -13.08 -4.90 -3.66
N LEU A 79 -13.25 -4.73 -4.97
CA LEU A 79 -14.53 -4.82 -5.70
C LEU A 79 -14.57 -5.98 -6.71
N GLY A 80 -13.55 -6.84 -6.73
CA GLY A 80 -13.41 -7.85 -7.78
C GLY A 80 -12.88 -7.29 -9.11
N GLY A 81 -12.42 -6.02 -9.09
CA GLY A 81 -12.05 -5.27 -10.28
C GLY A 81 -13.23 -4.61 -10.97
N VAL A 82 -12.95 -3.72 -11.92
CA VAL A 82 -13.94 -3.04 -12.76
C VAL A 82 -13.46 -3.08 -14.20
N GLY A 83 -14.23 -3.72 -15.09
CA GLY A 83 -13.80 -3.92 -16.48
C GLY A 83 -12.44 -4.61 -16.54
N ASP A 84 -11.50 -4.09 -17.35
CA ASP A 84 -10.12 -4.59 -17.45
C ASP A 84 -9.16 -3.86 -16.49
N SER A 85 -9.58 -3.57 -15.26
CA SER A 85 -8.73 -2.89 -14.25
C SER A 85 -7.43 -3.66 -13.97
N LYS A 86 -7.47 -5.00 -13.99
CA LYS A 86 -6.30 -5.85 -13.81
C LYS A 86 -5.26 -5.60 -14.92
N GLY A 87 -5.64 -5.79 -16.17
CA GLY A 87 -4.72 -5.63 -17.30
C GLY A 87 -4.16 -4.21 -17.38
N LEU A 88 -5.02 -3.20 -17.20
CA LEU A 88 -4.63 -1.79 -17.21
C LEU A 88 -3.58 -1.49 -16.11
N MET A 89 -3.88 -1.83 -14.85
CA MET A 89 -3.00 -1.50 -13.72
C MET A 89 -1.68 -2.27 -13.76
N GLU A 90 -1.71 -3.56 -14.12
CA GLU A 90 -0.48 -4.33 -14.31
C GLU A 90 0.38 -3.73 -15.45
N SER A 91 -0.24 -3.30 -16.56
CA SER A 91 0.47 -2.65 -17.65
C SER A 91 1.14 -1.35 -17.20
N VAL A 92 0.42 -0.51 -16.45
CA VAL A 92 0.95 0.75 -15.91
C VAL A 92 2.12 0.52 -14.96
N LEU A 93 2.01 -0.44 -14.04
CA LEU A 93 3.09 -0.77 -13.10
C LEU A 93 4.34 -1.27 -13.85
N ARG A 94 4.17 -2.17 -14.86
CA ARG A 94 5.30 -2.65 -15.71
C ARG A 94 5.99 -1.51 -16.45
N GLN A 95 5.22 -0.61 -17.10
CA GLN A 95 5.77 0.54 -17.84
C GLN A 95 6.53 1.50 -16.94
N ARG A 96 6.15 1.56 -15.66
CA ARG A 96 6.82 2.38 -14.65
C ARG A 96 7.95 1.67 -13.91
N HIS A 97 8.23 0.40 -14.24
CA HIS A 97 9.21 -0.44 -13.56
C HIS A 97 8.95 -0.51 -12.05
N ILE A 98 7.69 -0.67 -11.67
CA ILE A 98 7.26 -0.92 -10.30
C ILE A 98 6.95 -2.41 -10.16
N ASN A 99 7.72 -3.13 -9.33
CA ASN A 99 7.44 -4.51 -8.98
C ASN A 99 6.22 -4.57 -8.06
N TRP A 100 5.54 -5.74 -7.99
CA TRP A 100 4.44 -5.90 -7.04
C TRP A 100 4.37 -7.29 -6.42
N ILE A 101 3.76 -7.35 -5.25
CA ILE A 101 3.44 -8.58 -4.53
C ILE A 101 1.96 -8.49 -4.11
N THR A 102 1.16 -9.45 -4.55
CA THR A 102 -0.27 -9.60 -4.21
C THR A 102 -0.48 -10.72 -3.19
N ASN A 103 -1.69 -10.90 -2.66
CA ASN A 103 -1.97 -11.80 -1.56
C ASN A 103 -0.98 -11.61 -0.39
N ALA A 104 -0.55 -10.38 -0.17
CA ALA A 104 0.55 -10.04 0.71
C ALA A 104 0.06 -9.63 2.10
N LYS A 105 0.76 -10.12 3.12
CA LYS A 105 0.59 -9.70 4.51
C LYS A 105 1.89 -9.12 5.02
N VAL A 106 1.86 -7.87 5.46
CA VAL A 106 2.99 -7.29 6.19
C VAL A 106 3.04 -7.92 7.58
N VAL A 107 4.12 -8.63 7.87
CA VAL A 107 4.29 -9.36 9.14
C VAL A 107 5.30 -8.72 10.07
N GLY A 108 6.16 -7.86 9.56
CA GLY A 108 7.12 -7.08 10.36
C GLY A 108 7.64 -5.86 9.61
N VAL A 109 7.91 -4.79 10.35
CA VAL A 109 8.56 -3.59 9.83
C VAL A 109 9.61 -3.17 10.85
N GLU A 110 10.87 -3.25 10.44
CA GLU A 110 12.03 -2.81 11.20
C GLU A 110 12.67 -1.62 10.51
N ASP A 111 13.72 -1.05 11.10
CA ASP A 111 14.43 0.06 10.48
C ASP A 111 15.05 -0.39 9.15
N GLY A 112 14.55 0.19 8.06
CA GLY A 112 15.04 -0.07 6.71
C GLY A 112 14.67 -1.43 6.10
N VAL A 113 13.91 -2.30 6.79
CA VAL A 113 13.50 -3.62 6.26
C VAL A 113 12.04 -3.94 6.59
N MET A 114 11.32 -4.37 5.58
CA MET A 114 9.95 -4.86 5.71
C MET A 114 9.89 -6.36 5.39
N THR A 115 9.27 -7.13 6.29
CA THR A 115 9.00 -8.56 6.07
C THR A 115 7.56 -8.73 5.61
N VAL A 116 7.39 -9.41 4.47
CA VAL A 116 6.10 -9.60 3.80
C VAL A 116 5.90 -11.08 3.51
N ALA A 117 4.81 -11.66 4.00
CA ALA A 117 4.38 -13.01 3.64
C ALA A 117 3.46 -12.93 2.42
N GLU A 118 3.87 -13.54 1.31
CA GLU A 118 3.04 -13.79 0.13
C GLU A 118 2.28 -15.09 0.34
N HIS A 119 0.96 -15.09 0.15
CA HIS A 119 0.11 -16.27 0.33
C HIS A 119 -0.33 -16.85 -1.02
N ALA A 120 -0.53 -18.16 -1.03
CA ALA A 120 -1.24 -18.85 -2.09
C ALA A 120 -2.77 -18.69 -1.92
N ASP A 121 -3.55 -19.10 -2.91
CA ASP A 121 -5.02 -18.98 -2.89
C ASP A 121 -5.68 -19.80 -1.78
N ASP A 122 -5.01 -20.84 -1.28
CA ASP A 122 -5.44 -21.66 -0.15
C ASP A 122 -5.11 -21.03 1.22
N GLY A 123 -4.50 -19.83 1.24
CA GLY A 123 -4.10 -19.10 2.43
C GLY A 123 -2.76 -19.55 3.04
N SER A 124 -2.11 -20.58 2.49
CA SER A 124 -0.77 -20.99 2.93
C SER A 124 0.29 -19.95 2.57
N VAL A 125 1.35 -19.85 3.35
CA VAL A 125 2.48 -18.97 3.02
C VAL A 125 3.27 -19.59 1.86
N LYS A 126 3.26 -18.93 0.73
CA LYS A 126 3.99 -19.30 -0.49
C LYS A 126 5.45 -18.88 -0.41
N LYS A 127 5.69 -17.66 0.08
CA LYS A 127 7.02 -17.08 0.17
C LYS A 127 7.07 -15.94 1.19
N GLU A 128 8.19 -15.83 1.89
CA GLU A 128 8.52 -14.66 2.69
C GLU A 128 9.52 -13.78 1.95
N HIS A 129 9.25 -12.49 1.90
CA HIS A 129 10.09 -11.47 1.28
C HIS A 129 10.64 -10.55 2.36
N LYS A 130 11.94 -10.27 2.30
CA LYS A 130 12.60 -9.21 3.07
C LYS A 130 12.93 -8.07 2.12
N LEU A 131 12.22 -6.98 2.25
CA LEU A 131 12.28 -5.83 1.34
C LEU A 131 13.01 -4.69 2.02
N PRO A 132 14.20 -4.31 1.56
CA PRO A 132 14.85 -3.10 2.04
C PRO A 132 14.06 -1.88 1.58
N PHE A 133 13.98 -0.83 2.43
CA PHE A 133 13.39 0.44 2.06
C PHE A 133 14.09 1.61 2.75
N LYS A 134 14.10 2.77 2.07
CA LYS A 134 14.43 4.08 2.64
C LYS A 134 13.20 4.96 2.83
N TYR A 135 12.15 4.67 2.07
CA TYR A 135 10.84 5.30 2.25
C TYR A 135 9.75 4.26 2.07
N SER A 136 8.76 4.30 2.93
CA SER A 136 7.57 3.47 2.76
C SER A 136 6.30 4.21 3.15
N MET A 137 5.21 3.95 2.40
CA MET A 137 3.88 4.47 2.69
C MET A 137 2.83 3.37 2.54
N PHE A 138 1.99 3.22 3.53
CA PHE A 138 0.93 2.21 3.54
C PHE A 138 -0.42 2.80 3.90
N ILE A 139 -1.45 2.33 3.19
CA ILE A 139 -2.83 2.47 3.63
C ILE A 139 -3.07 1.43 4.72
N PRO A 140 -3.39 1.85 5.95
CA PRO A 140 -3.61 0.95 7.08
C PRO A 140 -4.95 0.24 6.98
N ALA A 141 -5.14 -0.74 7.85
CA ALA A 141 -6.46 -1.27 8.14
C ALA A 141 -7.36 -0.15 8.70
N LEU A 142 -8.53 0.06 8.10
CA LEU A 142 -9.49 1.07 8.53
C LEU A 142 -10.54 0.44 9.44
N ASN A 143 -11.07 1.22 10.34
CA ASN A 143 -12.25 0.92 11.15
C ASN A 143 -13.35 1.93 10.83
N GLY A 144 -14.60 1.56 11.11
CA GLY A 144 -15.70 2.51 11.09
C GLY A 144 -15.55 3.57 12.18
N VAL A 145 -16.32 4.65 12.05
CA VAL A 145 -16.29 5.75 13.02
C VAL A 145 -16.96 5.34 14.34
N ASP A 146 -16.55 5.94 15.43
CA ASP A 146 -17.03 5.58 16.78
C ASP A 146 -18.54 5.77 16.94
N GLU A 147 -19.11 6.75 16.27
CA GLU A 147 -20.57 7.02 16.27
C GLU A 147 -21.36 5.82 15.74
N VAL A 148 -20.86 5.15 14.69
CA VAL A 148 -21.49 3.94 14.13
C VAL A 148 -21.17 2.73 15.00
N ALA A 149 -19.93 2.58 15.44
CA ALA A 149 -19.48 1.47 16.28
C ALA A 149 -20.19 1.44 17.64
N SER A 150 -20.73 2.59 18.11
CA SER A 150 -21.53 2.67 19.34
C SER A 150 -22.92 2.01 19.26
N VAL A 151 -23.37 1.60 18.06
CA VAL A 151 -24.64 0.92 17.80
C VAL A 151 -24.36 -0.47 17.20
N PRO A 152 -24.08 -1.49 18.06
CA PRO A 152 -23.62 -2.82 17.60
C PRO A 152 -24.57 -3.53 16.64
N GLU A 153 -25.87 -3.26 16.72
CA GLU A 153 -26.91 -3.84 15.86
C GLU A 153 -26.81 -3.36 14.40
N LEU A 154 -26.14 -2.24 14.17
CA LEU A 154 -25.99 -1.61 12.85
C LEU A 154 -24.63 -1.88 12.20
N CYS A 155 -23.68 -2.50 12.89
CA CYS A 155 -22.33 -2.58 12.39
C CYS A 155 -21.65 -3.96 12.60
N TYR A 156 -20.70 -4.26 11.73
CA TYR A 156 -19.72 -5.33 11.94
C TYR A 156 -18.76 -4.99 13.10
N PRO A 157 -18.01 -5.98 13.65
CA PRO A 157 -17.07 -5.74 14.75
C PRO A 157 -16.03 -4.64 14.52
N ARG A 158 -15.76 -4.28 13.26
CA ARG A 158 -14.87 -3.18 12.89
C ARG A 158 -15.57 -1.82 12.73
N GLY A 159 -16.84 -1.70 13.14
CA GLY A 159 -17.61 -0.45 13.10
C GLY A 159 -18.13 -0.03 11.72
N PHE A 160 -18.02 -0.88 10.69
CA PHE A 160 -18.63 -0.61 9.39
C PHE A 160 -20.11 -1.01 9.40
N VAL A 161 -20.96 -0.19 8.79
CA VAL A 161 -22.40 -0.46 8.67
C VAL A 161 -22.65 -1.79 7.95
N ILE A 162 -23.58 -2.59 8.49
CA ILE A 162 -24.07 -3.80 7.83
C ILE A 162 -24.93 -3.39 6.65
N ILE A 163 -24.60 -3.92 5.47
CA ILE A 163 -25.35 -3.70 4.23
C ILE A 163 -25.69 -5.06 3.61
N ASP A 164 -26.86 -5.13 2.94
CA ASP A 164 -27.34 -6.31 2.20
C ASP A 164 -26.61 -6.46 0.86
#